data_b9c8697f991715e1c1831f13d78bd8ea
#
_entry.id   b9c8697f991715e1c1831f13d78bd8ea
#
_cell.length_a   1.000
_cell.length_b   1.000
_cell.length_c   1.000
_cell.angle_alpha   90.00
_cell.angle_beta   90.00
_cell.angle_gamma   90.00
#
_symmetry.space_group_name_H-M   'P 1'
#
loop_
_entity.id
_entity.type
_entity.pdbx_description
1 polymer ?
#
loop_
_entity_poly.entity_id
_entity_poly.type
_entity_poly.pdbx_seq_one_letter_code
_entity_poly.pdbx_strand_id
1 'polypeptide(L)'
;MDGAEYVSISINGLHLPLFESNHLASSSSGRISDRTSADRQQHPPHPSTAILVAHTTPLASLAITPCGNLVATASVTGTLIHIWNAKSAALVREPRRGTDVGEIRGLLFRPDGLVICTTSNKGTIHVWTLAEKLLKF
;
A
#
# COMPACT_ATOMS: atom_id res chain seq x y z
N MET A 1 13.03 -1.98 27.36
CA MET A 1 11.60 -1.89 27.02
C MET A 1 11.53 -1.42 25.59
N ASP A 2 11.30 -2.35 24.69
CA ASP A 2 11.35 -2.11 23.26
C ASP A 2 10.05 -1.45 22.83
N GLY A 3 10.07 -0.11 22.74
CA GLY A 3 8.95 0.68 22.25
C GLY A 3 8.89 0.69 20.72
N ALA A 4 8.82 -0.49 20.11
CA ALA A 4 8.55 -0.56 18.69
C ALA A 4 7.08 -0.23 18.45
N GLU A 5 6.79 0.83 17.73
CA GLU A 5 5.43 1.09 17.28
C GLU A 5 5.09 0.22 16.08
N TYR A 6 4.00 -0.50 16.22
CA TYR A 6 3.47 -1.37 15.19
C TYR A 6 2.41 -0.63 14.38
N VAL A 7 2.57 -0.62 13.06
CA VAL A 7 1.51 -0.20 12.15
C VAL A 7 0.83 -1.45 11.63
N SER A 8 -0.42 -1.65 12.04
CA SER A 8 -1.26 -2.70 11.46
C SER A 8 -1.99 -2.14 10.25
N ILE A 9 -1.65 -2.65 9.07
CA ILE A 9 -2.34 -2.28 7.83
C ILE A 9 -3.21 -3.46 7.45
N SER A 10 -4.52 -3.31 7.66
CA SER A 10 -5.50 -4.26 7.16
C SER A 10 -5.84 -3.88 5.71
N ILE A 11 -5.34 -4.65 4.76
CA ILE A 11 -5.75 -4.52 3.37
C ILE A 11 -6.97 -5.42 3.20
N ASN A 12 -8.14 -4.91 3.54
CA ASN A 12 -9.39 -5.52 3.11
C ASN A 12 -9.40 -5.40 1.59
N GLY A 13 -9.42 -6.53 0.91
CA GLY A 13 -9.35 -6.59 -0.54
C GLY A 13 -10.32 -5.60 -1.17
N LEU A 14 -9.81 -4.50 -1.64
CA LEU A 14 -10.47 -3.63 -2.57
C LEU A 14 -10.61 -4.44 -3.87
N HIS A 15 -11.67 -5.22 -3.94
CA HIS A 15 -12.20 -5.67 -5.20
C HIS A 15 -12.73 -4.42 -5.89
N LEU A 16 -11.89 -3.79 -6.69
CA LEU A 16 -12.38 -2.83 -7.67
C LEU A 16 -13.33 -3.62 -8.57
N PRO A 17 -14.61 -3.24 -8.69
CA PRO A 17 -15.46 -3.87 -9.66
C PRO A 17 -14.83 -3.62 -11.03
N LEU A 18 -14.36 -4.68 -11.66
CA LEU A 18 -14.10 -4.66 -13.09
C LEU A 18 -15.39 -4.20 -13.73
N PHE A 19 -15.30 -3.11 -14.47
CA PHE A 19 -16.38 -2.58 -15.26
C PHE A 19 -16.75 -3.64 -16.30
N GLU A 20 -17.73 -4.48 -15.96
CA GLU A 20 -18.33 -5.41 -16.91
C GLU A 20 -19.17 -4.60 -17.86
N SER A 21 -18.64 -4.38 -19.04
CA SER A 21 -19.43 -3.90 -20.17
C SER A 21 -20.47 -4.95 -20.49
N ASN A 22 -21.72 -4.67 -20.16
CA ASN A 22 -22.86 -5.44 -20.57
C ASN A 22 -22.94 -5.48 -22.09
N HIS A 23 -22.55 -6.59 -22.69
CA HIS A 23 -23.01 -6.97 -23.99
C HIS A 23 -24.20 -7.92 -23.80
N LEU A 24 -25.38 -7.39 -24.10
CA LEU A 24 -26.57 -8.15 -24.38
C LEU A 24 -26.31 -9.14 -25.53
N ALA A 25 -26.46 -10.41 -25.25
CA ALA A 25 -26.68 -11.41 -26.28
C ALA A 25 -27.79 -12.35 -25.84
N SER A 26 -28.79 -12.36 -26.69
CA SER A 26 -30.04 -13.10 -26.68
C SER A 26 -29.88 -14.61 -26.64
N SER A 27 -30.83 -15.20 -25.91
CA SER A 27 -31.40 -16.54 -25.95
C SER A 27 -31.03 -17.47 -27.11
N SER A 28 -30.67 -18.71 -26.74
CA SER A 28 -31.31 -19.90 -27.33
C SER A 28 -31.06 -21.14 -26.45
N SER A 29 -32.12 -21.90 -26.29
CA SER A 29 -32.33 -23.13 -25.57
C SER A 29 -31.43 -24.28 -26.03
N GLY A 30 -31.06 -25.16 -25.06
CA GLY A 30 -30.50 -26.47 -25.41
C GLY A 30 -30.00 -27.28 -24.24
N ARG A 31 -30.93 -28.05 -23.61
CA ARG A 31 -30.75 -29.38 -22.97
C ARG A 31 -29.50 -29.73 -22.19
N ILE A 32 -29.72 -29.90 -20.90
CA ILE A 32 -29.43 -31.07 -20.02
C ILE A 32 -28.35 -32.03 -20.51
N SER A 33 -27.26 -32.12 -19.77
CA SER A 33 -26.70 -33.36 -19.25
C SER A 33 -25.69 -33.03 -18.15
N ASP A 34 -26.10 -33.28 -16.96
CA ASP A 34 -25.53 -34.14 -15.92
C ASP A 34 -24.01 -34.32 -15.93
N ARG A 35 -23.43 -33.92 -14.80
CA ARG A 35 -22.40 -34.59 -14.01
C ARG A 35 -21.37 -33.68 -13.39
N THR A 36 -21.53 -33.54 -12.08
CA THR A 36 -20.46 -33.66 -11.09
C THR A 36 -19.11 -33.14 -11.54
N SER A 37 -18.87 -31.91 -11.26
CA SER A 37 -17.50 -31.43 -11.05
C SER A 37 -17.53 -30.53 -9.83
N ALA A 38 -16.96 -31.09 -8.78
CA ALA A 38 -16.57 -30.45 -7.56
C ALA A 38 -16.73 -28.93 -7.57
N ASP A 39 -17.73 -28.51 -6.89
CA ASP A 39 -17.92 -27.16 -6.39
C ASP A 39 -16.66 -26.78 -5.57
N ARG A 40 -15.62 -26.31 -6.27
CA ARG A 40 -14.56 -25.59 -5.63
C ARG A 40 -15.17 -24.25 -5.26
N GLN A 41 -15.84 -24.25 -4.13
CA GLN A 41 -16.18 -23.04 -3.42
C GLN A 41 -14.86 -22.28 -3.28
N GLN A 42 -14.64 -21.37 -4.22
CA GLN A 42 -13.61 -20.35 -4.08
C GLN A 42 -14.07 -19.51 -2.87
N HIS A 43 -13.57 -19.87 -1.71
CA HIS A 43 -13.66 -19.01 -0.56
C HIS A 43 -13.12 -17.65 -1.00
N PRO A 44 -13.86 -16.56 -0.78
CA PRO A 44 -13.32 -15.23 -1.03
C PRO A 44 -12.00 -15.14 -0.28
N PRO A 45 -10.97 -14.55 -0.89
CA PRO A 45 -9.67 -14.46 -0.23
C PRO A 45 -9.87 -13.79 1.12
N HIS A 46 -9.52 -14.49 2.18
CA HIS A 46 -9.56 -13.93 3.53
C HIS A 46 -8.73 -12.64 3.54
N PRO A 47 -9.23 -11.57 4.15
CA PRO A 47 -8.46 -10.35 4.29
C PRO A 47 -7.14 -10.68 4.98
N SER A 48 -6.03 -10.48 4.27
CA SER A 48 -4.71 -10.68 4.85
C SER A 48 -4.32 -9.44 5.62
N THR A 49 -3.95 -9.61 6.88
CA THR A 49 -3.41 -8.54 7.73
C THR A 49 -1.90 -8.71 7.82
N ALA A 50 -1.15 -7.67 7.49
CA ALA A 50 0.28 -7.62 7.71
C ALA A 50 0.59 -6.61 8.83
N ILE A 51 1.56 -6.96 9.68
CA ILE A 51 2.08 -6.07 10.72
C ILE A 51 3.47 -5.62 10.28
N LEU A 52 3.65 -4.31 10.16
CA LEU A 52 4.94 -3.70 9.84
C LEU A 52 5.55 -3.10 11.11
N VAL A 53 6.74 -3.56 11.49
CA VAL A 53 7.55 -2.88 12.49
C VAL A 53 8.28 -1.73 11.78
N ALA A 54 7.61 -0.60 11.69
CA ALA A 54 8.05 0.48 10.82
C ALA A 54 9.13 1.37 11.44
N HIS A 55 9.02 1.69 12.71
CA HIS A 55 9.92 2.60 13.40
C HIS A 55 10.09 2.20 14.87
N THR A 56 11.18 2.66 15.48
CA THR A 56 11.44 2.49 16.93
C THR A 56 10.87 3.64 17.77
N THR A 57 10.43 4.71 17.13
CA THR A 57 9.80 5.88 17.76
C THR A 57 8.38 6.04 17.20
N PRO A 58 7.49 6.78 17.89
CA PRO A 58 6.12 6.95 17.48
C PRO A 58 5.96 7.36 16.02
N LEU A 59 4.93 6.82 15.38
CA LEU A 59 4.58 7.17 14.01
C LEU A 59 3.98 8.58 13.98
N ALA A 60 4.49 9.42 13.08
CA ALA A 60 4.00 10.78 12.87
C ALA A 60 3.10 10.90 11.65
N SER A 61 3.39 10.15 10.59
CA SER A 61 2.66 10.26 9.33
C SER A 61 2.67 8.95 8.55
N LEU A 62 1.60 8.73 7.80
CA LEU A 62 1.40 7.57 6.95
C LEU A 62 0.75 8.00 5.64
N ALA A 63 1.18 7.42 4.53
CA ALA A 63 0.58 7.59 3.22
C ALA A 63 0.50 6.26 2.47
N ILE A 64 -0.51 6.12 1.63
CA ILE A 64 -0.72 4.93 0.78
C ILE A 64 -0.93 5.42 -0.65
N THR A 65 -0.36 4.72 -1.62
CA THR A 65 -0.64 4.98 -3.03
C THR A 65 -2.09 4.64 -3.36
N PRO A 66 -2.72 5.34 -4.33
CA PRO A 66 -4.12 5.05 -4.71
C PRO A 66 -4.37 3.60 -5.13
N CYS A 67 -3.37 2.95 -5.74
CA CYS A 67 -3.46 1.52 -6.10
C CYS A 67 -3.23 0.57 -4.91
N GLY A 68 -2.87 1.08 -3.72
CA GLY A 68 -2.63 0.28 -2.53
C GLY A 68 -1.35 -0.56 -2.54
N ASN A 69 -0.44 -0.35 -3.49
CA ASN A 69 0.77 -1.18 -3.62
C ASN A 69 1.91 -0.73 -2.71
N LEU A 70 1.97 0.54 -2.39
CA LEU A 70 3.02 1.12 -1.55
C LEU A 70 2.44 1.83 -0.33
N VAL A 71 3.12 1.69 0.77
CA VAL A 71 2.86 2.40 2.02
C VAL A 71 4.12 3.16 2.41
N ALA A 72 3.97 4.42 2.76
CA ALA A 72 5.06 5.21 3.33
C ALA A 72 4.76 5.53 4.79
N THR A 73 5.78 5.45 5.62
CA THR A 73 5.71 5.75 7.05
C THR A 73 6.83 6.67 7.48
N ALA A 74 6.55 7.58 8.40
CA ALA A 74 7.52 8.46 9.01
C ALA A 74 7.26 8.57 10.51
N SER A 75 8.33 8.53 11.31
CA SER A 75 8.25 8.68 12.75
C SER A 75 8.37 10.14 13.20
N VAL A 76 8.15 10.39 14.47
CA VAL A 76 8.29 11.73 15.08
C VAL A 76 9.71 12.30 14.98
N THR A 77 10.74 11.46 14.83
CA THR A 77 12.10 11.91 14.56
C THR A 77 12.28 12.47 13.16
N GLY A 78 11.51 11.94 12.20
CA GLY A 78 11.38 12.44 10.84
C GLY A 78 12.68 12.50 10.02
N THR A 79 13.69 11.73 10.38
CA THR A 79 14.97 11.68 9.64
C THR A 79 14.91 10.76 8.43
N LEU A 80 14.13 9.70 8.53
CA LEU A 80 13.95 8.69 7.49
C LEU A 80 12.46 8.52 7.17
N ILE A 81 12.19 8.25 5.91
CA ILE A 81 10.89 7.81 5.41
C ILE A 81 11.03 6.36 4.97
N HIS A 82 10.22 5.47 5.51
CA HIS A 82 10.23 4.07 5.08
C HIS A 82 9.12 3.85 4.06
N ILE A 83 9.45 3.23 2.92
CA ILE A 83 8.50 2.88 1.87
C ILE A 83 8.44 1.36 1.76
N TRP A 84 7.24 0.83 1.89
CA TRP A 84 6.95 -0.58 2.00
C TRP A 84 6.14 -1.07 0.81
N ASN A 85 6.41 -2.28 0.36
CA ASN A 85 5.48 -3.00 -0.49
C ASN A 85 4.33 -3.53 0.37
N ALA A 86 3.10 -3.11 0.07
CA ALA A 86 1.94 -3.46 0.87
C ALA A 86 1.60 -4.96 0.87
N LYS A 87 1.94 -5.68 -0.22
CA LYS A 87 1.66 -7.11 -0.34
C LYS A 87 2.67 -7.99 0.39
N SER A 88 3.95 -7.68 0.22
CA SER A 88 5.04 -8.49 0.78
C SER A 88 5.50 -8.02 2.16
N ALA A 89 5.04 -6.86 2.62
CA ALA A 89 5.53 -6.19 3.83
C ALA A 89 7.06 -5.91 3.80
N ALA A 90 7.66 -5.93 2.62
CA ALA A 90 9.08 -5.68 2.46
C ALA A 90 9.38 -4.19 2.37
N LEU A 91 10.46 -3.75 3.03
CA LEU A 91 11.00 -2.40 2.88
C LEU A 91 11.58 -2.25 1.46
N VAL A 92 11.00 -1.35 0.69
CA VAL A 92 11.40 -1.11 -0.72
C VAL A 92 12.44 0.00 -0.80
N ARG A 93 12.25 1.05 -0.04
CA ARG A 93 13.11 2.22 -0.07
C ARG A 93 13.09 2.98 1.26
N GLU A 94 14.19 3.69 1.53
CA GLU A 94 14.37 4.46 2.76
C GLU A 94 14.98 5.83 2.42
N PRO A 95 14.20 6.78 1.86
CA PRO A 95 14.67 8.13 1.63
C PRO A 95 15.03 8.82 2.94
N ARG A 96 16.20 9.48 2.95
CA ARG A 96 16.65 10.27 4.09
C ARG A 96 16.28 11.74 3.89
N ARG A 97 15.52 12.30 4.85
CA ARG A 97 15.21 13.73 4.85
C ARG A 97 16.39 14.58 5.31
N GLY A 98 17.11 14.10 6.32
CA GLY A 98 18.21 14.83 6.91
C GLY A 98 18.72 14.14 8.17
N THR A 99 19.64 14.79 8.87
CA THR A 99 20.21 14.32 10.15
C THR A 99 19.48 14.90 11.35
N ASP A 100 18.89 16.08 11.19
CA ASP A 100 18.23 16.76 12.29
C ASP A 100 16.83 16.22 12.52
N VAL A 101 16.46 16.09 13.78
CA VAL A 101 15.09 15.75 14.18
C VAL A 101 14.13 16.83 13.68
N GLY A 102 13.06 16.39 13.03
CA GLY A 102 12.03 17.29 12.54
C GLY A 102 10.74 16.51 12.25
N GLU A 103 9.70 16.87 12.96
CA GLU A 103 8.40 16.23 12.83
C GLU A 103 7.86 16.35 11.41
N ILE A 104 7.48 15.22 10.84
CA ILE A 104 6.82 15.18 9.53
C ILE A 104 5.36 15.62 9.70
N ARG A 105 5.00 16.69 9.00
CA ARG A 105 3.66 17.26 9.02
C ARG A 105 2.78 16.75 7.89
N GLY A 106 3.38 16.37 6.79
CA GLY A 106 2.68 15.83 5.64
C GLY A 106 3.53 14.82 4.90
N LEU A 107 2.90 13.78 4.42
CA LEU A 107 3.50 12.73 3.61
C LEU A 107 2.51 12.36 2.52
N LEU A 108 2.93 12.46 1.25
CA LEU A 108 2.03 12.29 0.12
C LEU A 108 2.73 11.61 -1.05
N PHE A 109 2.10 10.60 -1.63
CA PHE A 109 2.48 10.08 -2.94
C PHE A 109 1.81 10.88 -4.07
N ARG A 110 2.54 11.04 -5.17
CA ARG A 110 1.92 11.38 -6.45
C ARG A 110 1.00 10.22 -6.86
N PRO A 111 -0.14 10.47 -7.55
CA PRO A 111 -1.11 9.42 -7.87
C PRO A 111 -0.55 8.21 -8.63
N ASP A 112 0.50 8.38 -9.41
CA ASP A 112 1.20 7.29 -10.11
C ASP A 112 2.14 6.47 -9.21
N GLY A 113 2.36 6.89 -7.97
CA GLY A 113 3.23 6.22 -7.01
C GLY A 113 4.73 6.39 -7.28
N LEU A 114 5.12 7.17 -8.28
CA LEU A 114 6.53 7.33 -8.68
C LEU A 114 7.26 8.46 -7.96
N VAL A 115 6.54 9.29 -7.26
CA VAL A 115 7.08 10.41 -6.49
C VAL A 115 6.44 10.45 -5.13
N ILE A 116 7.24 10.71 -4.10
CA ILE A 116 6.77 10.99 -2.75
C ILE A 116 7.31 12.34 -2.30
N CYS A 117 6.49 13.10 -1.61
CA CYS A 117 6.90 14.34 -0.97
C CYS A 117 6.55 14.35 0.51
N THR A 118 7.30 15.12 1.27
CA THR A 118 7.05 15.34 2.69
C THR A 118 7.30 16.77 3.08
N THR A 119 6.53 17.26 4.03
CA THR A 119 6.73 18.54 4.70
C THR A 119 7.09 18.31 6.17
N SER A 120 7.86 19.20 6.74
CA SER A 120 8.24 19.12 8.15
C SER A 120 8.00 20.43 8.90
N ASN A 121 8.03 20.36 10.22
CA ASN A 121 7.97 21.54 11.09
C ASN A 121 9.18 22.48 10.94
N LYS A 122 10.19 22.09 10.17
CA LYS A 122 11.35 22.93 9.83
C LYS A 122 11.10 23.85 8.62
N GLY A 123 9.88 23.85 8.08
CA GLY A 123 9.53 24.67 6.91
C GLY A 123 10.14 24.17 5.60
N THR A 124 10.55 22.92 5.53
CA THR A 124 11.16 22.32 4.34
C THR A 124 10.18 21.35 3.66
N ILE A 125 10.30 21.28 2.35
CA ILE A 125 9.63 20.28 1.52
C ILE A 125 10.73 19.43 0.86
N HIS A 126 10.61 18.12 1.01
CA HIS A 126 11.49 17.17 0.35
C HIS A 126 10.69 16.33 -0.65
N VAL A 127 11.28 16.11 -1.82
CA VAL A 127 10.65 15.36 -2.92
C VAL A 127 11.64 14.30 -3.40
N TRP A 128 11.17 13.07 -3.52
CA TRP A 128 11.98 11.97 -4.05
C TRP A 128 11.26 11.26 -5.19
N THR A 129 12.01 10.96 -6.24
CA THR A 129 11.58 10.09 -7.32
C THR A 129 11.87 8.65 -6.96
N LEU A 130 10.89 7.78 -7.09
CA LEU A 130 10.95 6.35 -6.73
C LEU A 130 11.16 5.45 -7.96
N ALA A 131 11.12 6.01 -9.16
CA ALA A 131 10.95 5.30 -10.42
C ALA A 131 12.03 4.25 -10.75
N GLU A 132 13.28 4.44 -10.33
CA GLU A 132 14.39 3.59 -10.80
C GLU A 132 14.42 2.18 -10.21
N LYS A 133 13.80 1.95 -9.06
CA LYS A 133 13.80 0.62 -8.40
C LYS A 133 12.46 -0.08 -8.35
N LEU A 134 11.37 0.63 -8.62
CA LEU A 134 10.02 0.06 -8.54
C LEU A 134 9.54 -0.60 -9.84
N LEU A 135 10.25 -0.40 -10.94
CA LEU A 135 9.90 -0.99 -12.24
C LEU A 135 10.44 -2.43 -12.43
N LYS A 136 11.03 -3.01 -11.42
CA LYS A 136 11.54 -4.40 -11.45
C LYS A 136 10.64 -5.36 -10.66
N PHE A 137 9.37 -5.25 -10.91
CA PHE A 137 8.41 -6.24 -10.39
C PHE A 137 7.90 -7.11 -11.52
#